data_c8523cc2add85544080fb4e4b120a2be
#
_entry.id   c8523cc2add85544080fb4e4b120a2be
#
_cell.length_a   1.000
_cell.length_b   1.000
_cell.length_c   1.000
_cell.angle_alpha   90.00
_cell.angle_beta   90.00
_cell.angle_gamma   90.00
#
_symmetry.space_group_name_H-M   'P 1'
#
loop_
_entity.id
_entity.type
_entity.pdbx_description
1 polymer ?
#
loop_
_entity_poly.entity_id
_entity_poly.type
_entity_poly.pdbx_seq_one_letter_code
_entity_poly.pdbx_strand_id
1 'polypeptide(L)'
;ALKNAVKDLNIKYILLTHGHFDHILGVCGLKEFTGAKVLIHKLDGDCLSDENKSLCSWECPGKQKKMSADILLSDNDKISIGDAVLRVMHTPGHTKGGVCYMDEKDKLIFSGDTLFCLSAGRTDFPGGSTKELFESLKRLRDLPGDYTVCPGHNKETTLDFERKNNRYMRAL
;
A
#
# COMPACT_ATOMS: atom_id res chain seq x y z
N ALA A 1 0.73 -20.51 2.86
CA ALA A 1 0.13 -19.80 3.99
C ALA A 1 -1.09 -18.96 3.54
N LEU A 2 -0.93 -17.96 2.64
CA LEU A 2 -1.98 -17.00 2.27
C LEU A 2 -3.25 -17.68 1.68
N LYS A 3 -3.11 -18.63 0.74
CA LYS A 3 -4.26 -19.37 0.17
C LYS A 3 -5.09 -20.08 1.24
N ASN A 4 -4.44 -20.62 2.28
CA ASN A 4 -5.16 -21.28 3.38
C ASN A 4 -5.93 -20.30 4.26
N ALA A 5 -5.39 -19.07 4.43
CA ALA A 5 -6.06 -18.04 5.23
C ALA A 5 -7.34 -17.52 4.56
N VAL A 6 -7.45 -17.61 3.24
CA VAL A 6 -8.59 -17.05 2.48
C VAL A 6 -9.50 -18.11 1.84
N LYS A 7 -9.23 -19.42 2.04
CA LYS A 7 -9.91 -20.50 1.33
C LYS A 7 -11.43 -20.53 1.51
N ASP A 8 -11.91 -20.09 2.68
CA ASP A 8 -13.34 -20.09 3.03
C ASP A 8 -13.96 -18.67 2.93
N LEU A 9 -13.24 -17.72 2.34
CA LEU A 9 -13.69 -16.34 2.19
C LEU A 9 -14.02 -16.02 0.73
N ASN A 10 -15.02 -15.16 0.52
CA ASN A 10 -15.34 -14.63 -0.80
C ASN A 10 -14.50 -13.36 -1.05
N ILE A 11 -13.30 -13.54 -1.59
CA ILE A 11 -12.37 -12.44 -1.87
C ILE A 11 -12.75 -11.77 -3.17
N LYS A 12 -13.16 -10.50 -3.11
CA LYS A 12 -13.54 -9.71 -4.28
C LYS A 12 -12.37 -8.94 -4.88
N TYR A 13 -11.46 -8.45 -4.03
CA TYR A 13 -10.37 -7.58 -4.42
C TYR A 13 -9.05 -7.96 -3.76
N ILE A 14 -7.97 -7.76 -4.47
CA ILE A 14 -6.60 -7.72 -3.97
C ILE A 14 -6.13 -6.28 -4.15
N LEU A 15 -5.98 -5.57 -3.04
CA LEU A 15 -5.61 -4.16 -3.01
C LEU A 15 -4.12 -4.03 -2.74
N LEU A 16 -3.38 -3.43 -3.66
CA LEU A 16 -1.94 -3.24 -3.53
C LEU A 16 -1.66 -1.79 -3.14
N THR A 17 -0.92 -1.61 -2.05
CA THR A 17 -0.50 -0.28 -1.60
C THR A 17 0.57 0.31 -2.51
N HIS A 18 1.43 -0.53 -3.10
CA HIS A 18 2.46 -0.16 -4.07
C HIS A 18 3.00 -1.40 -4.80
N GLY A 19 3.91 -1.18 -5.73
CA GLY A 19 4.35 -2.21 -6.69
C GLY A 19 5.66 -2.91 -6.38
N HIS A 20 6.27 -2.84 -5.17
CA HIS A 20 7.49 -3.57 -4.87
C HIS A 20 7.25 -5.08 -4.73
N PHE A 21 8.28 -5.85 -5.04
CA PHE A 21 8.22 -7.31 -5.21
C PHE A 21 7.66 -8.04 -3.99
N ASP A 22 8.03 -7.65 -2.80
CA ASP A 22 7.60 -8.26 -1.54
C ASP A 22 6.10 -8.08 -1.25
N HIS A 23 5.47 -7.09 -1.88
CA HIS A 23 4.03 -6.87 -1.84
C HIS A 23 3.27 -7.54 -2.99
N ILE A 24 3.93 -7.88 -4.10
CA ILE A 24 3.23 -8.36 -5.32
C ILE A 24 3.52 -9.80 -5.71
N LEU A 25 4.59 -10.45 -5.24
CA LEU A 25 4.96 -11.81 -5.68
C LEU A 25 3.87 -12.87 -5.48
N GLY A 26 3.04 -12.71 -4.45
CA GLY A 26 1.93 -13.64 -4.17
C GLY A 26 0.65 -13.37 -4.96
N VAL A 27 0.56 -12.21 -5.61
CA VAL A 27 -0.70 -11.69 -6.18
C VAL A 27 -1.25 -12.56 -7.30
N CYS A 28 -0.40 -12.95 -8.26
CA CYS A 28 -0.82 -13.80 -9.38
C CYS A 28 -1.43 -15.12 -8.89
N GLY A 29 -0.73 -15.81 -7.96
CA GLY A 29 -1.22 -17.06 -7.41
C GLY A 29 -2.47 -16.89 -6.52
N LEU A 30 -2.63 -15.75 -5.88
CA LEU A 30 -3.85 -15.44 -5.11
C LEU A 30 -5.02 -15.13 -6.04
N LYS A 31 -4.80 -14.35 -7.10
CA LYS A 31 -5.81 -14.07 -8.13
C LYS A 31 -6.30 -15.35 -8.80
N GLU A 32 -5.37 -16.23 -9.22
CA GLU A 32 -5.71 -17.53 -9.79
C GLU A 32 -6.58 -18.41 -8.86
N PHE A 33 -6.30 -18.32 -7.54
CA PHE A 33 -7.01 -19.11 -6.54
C PHE A 33 -8.39 -18.57 -6.18
N THR A 34 -8.54 -17.23 -6.11
CA THR A 34 -9.76 -16.59 -5.61
C THR A 34 -10.66 -16.01 -6.70
N GLY A 35 -10.12 -15.76 -7.91
CA GLY A 35 -10.80 -15.00 -8.95
C GLY A 35 -10.93 -13.50 -8.66
N ALA A 36 -10.30 -12.99 -7.57
CA ALA A 36 -10.38 -11.60 -7.15
C ALA A 36 -9.75 -10.64 -8.17
N LYS A 37 -10.30 -9.44 -8.26
CA LYS A 37 -9.72 -8.37 -9.08
C LYS A 37 -8.54 -7.73 -8.37
N VAL A 38 -7.47 -7.46 -9.11
CA VAL A 38 -6.25 -6.79 -8.61
C VAL A 38 -6.34 -5.30 -8.89
N LEU A 39 -6.17 -4.50 -7.84
CA LEU A 39 -6.20 -3.04 -7.87
C LEU A 39 -4.86 -2.47 -7.41
N ILE A 40 -4.34 -1.51 -8.16
CA ILE A 40 -3.11 -0.77 -7.84
C ILE A 40 -3.23 0.66 -8.37
N HIS A 41 -2.51 1.60 -7.77
CA HIS A 41 -2.44 2.95 -8.32
C HIS A 41 -1.79 2.96 -9.72
N LYS A 42 -2.33 3.78 -10.63
CA LYS A 42 -1.90 3.82 -12.04
C LYS A 42 -0.40 4.03 -12.26
N LEU A 43 0.28 4.73 -11.35
CA LEU A 43 1.72 5.03 -11.46
C LEU A 43 2.61 3.84 -11.06
N ASP A 44 2.06 2.82 -10.38
CA ASP A 44 2.76 1.59 -10.04
C ASP A 44 2.25 0.37 -10.84
N GLY A 45 1.28 0.58 -11.74
CA GLY A 45 0.67 -0.52 -12.52
C GLY A 45 1.68 -1.36 -13.30
N ASP A 46 2.70 -0.73 -13.87
CA ASP A 46 3.75 -1.39 -14.64
C ASP A 46 4.64 -2.31 -13.79
N CYS A 47 4.73 -2.10 -12.47
CA CYS A 47 5.51 -2.97 -11.57
C CYS A 47 5.01 -4.42 -11.62
N LEU A 48 3.74 -4.65 -11.94
CA LEU A 48 3.17 -6.00 -12.04
C LEU A 48 3.70 -6.79 -13.24
N SER A 49 4.27 -6.14 -14.23
CA SER A 49 4.78 -6.76 -15.46
C SER A 49 6.28 -6.59 -15.67
N ASP A 50 6.94 -5.71 -14.94
CA ASP A 50 8.36 -5.35 -15.08
C ASP A 50 9.13 -5.56 -13.78
N GLU A 51 10.01 -6.59 -13.77
CA GLU A 51 10.85 -6.94 -12.61
C GLU A 51 11.83 -5.84 -12.19
N ASN A 52 12.21 -4.94 -13.09
CA ASN A 52 13.07 -3.82 -12.75
C ASN A 52 12.31 -2.74 -11.99
N LYS A 53 11.05 -2.50 -12.38
CA LYS A 53 10.19 -1.52 -11.69
C LYS A 53 9.74 -2.00 -10.32
N SER A 54 9.51 -3.31 -10.17
CA SER A 54 9.16 -3.91 -8.88
C SER A 54 10.35 -4.20 -7.98
N LEU A 55 11.57 -4.02 -8.47
CA LEU A 55 12.85 -4.40 -7.84
C LEU A 55 13.04 -5.92 -7.69
N CYS A 56 12.18 -6.75 -8.25
CA CYS A 56 12.31 -8.20 -8.21
C CYS A 56 13.59 -8.68 -8.90
N SER A 57 14.05 -7.98 -9.95
CA SER A 57 15.32 -8.29 -10.64
C SER A 57 16.55 -8.19 -9.73
N TRP A 58 16.48 -7.41 -8.65
CA TRP A 58 17.59 -7.25 -7.69
C TRP A 58 17.56 -8.29 -6.57
N GLU A 59 16.37 -8.56 -6.02
CA GLU A 59 16.21 -9.39 -4.83
C GLU A 59 15.82 -10.84 -5.13
N CYS A 60 15.07 -11.06 -6.21
CA CYS A 60 14.53 -12.38 -6.55
C CYS A 60 14.31 -12.55 -8.07
N PRO A 61 15.38 -12.44 -8.89
CA PRO A 61 15.25 -12.45 -10.35
C PRO A 61 14.52 -13.69 -10.86
N GLY A 62 13.62 -13.49 -11.82
CA GLY A 62 12.85 -14.56 -12.45
C GLY A 62 11.71 -15.15 -11.60
N LYS A 63 11.44 -14.63 -10.40
CA LYS A 63 10.35 -15.14 -9.54
C LYS A 63 9.01 -14.45 -9.77
N GLN A 64 9.01 -13.27 -10.37
CA GLN A 64 7.79 -12.52 -10.61
C GLN A 64 7.02 -13.10 -11.81
N LYS A 65 5.78 -13.50 -11.58
CA LYS A 65 4.85 -13.80 -12.68
C LYS A 65 4.26 -12.49 -13.21
N LYS A 66 4.50 -12.21 -14.50
CA LYS A 66 3.98 -11.01 -15.15
C LYS A 66 2.46 -11.04 -15.23
N MET A 67 1.85 -9.92 -14.86
CA MET A 67 0.40 -9.73 -14.94
C MET A 67 0.07 -8.24 -15.09
N SER A 68 -1.20 -7.95 -15.34
CA SER A 68 -1.74 -6.59 -15.31
C SER A 68 -2.77 -6.45 -14.20
N ALA A 69 -2.93 -5.26 -13.67
CA ALA A 69 -4.03 -4.93 -12.78
C ALA A 69 -5.37 -4.97 -13.54
N ASP A 70 -6.45 -5.35 -12.85
CA ASP A 70 -7.80 -5.27 -13.40
C ASP A 70 -8.37 -3.86 -13.32
N ILE A 71 -7.95 -3.08 -12.30
CA ILE A 71 -8.37 -1.71 -12.09
C ILE A 71 -7.18 -0.86 -11.69
N LEU A 72 -6.99 0.26 -12.38
CA LEU A 72 -6.00 1.28 -12.04
C LEU A 72 -6.66 2.38 -11.21
N LEU A 73 -6.09 2.63 -10.03
CA LEU A 73 -6.60 3.59 -9.06
C LEU A 73 -5.97 4.98 -9.21
N SER A 74 -6.70 5.97 -8.72
CA SER A 74 -6.27 7.36 -8.56
C SER A 74 -6.57 7.86 -7.14
N ASP A 75 -6.02 9.03 -6.78
CA ASP A 75 -6.30 9.67 -5.48
C ASP A 75 -7.80 9.93 -5.33
N ASN A 76 -8.32 9.69 -4.12
CA ASN A 76 -9.73 9.81 -3.73
C ASN A 76 -10.71 8.81 -4.36
N ASP A 77 -10.24 7.82 -5.12
CA ASP A 77 -11.12 6.71 -5.53
C ASP A 77 -11.70 6.00 -4.31
N LYS A 78 -12.91 5.47 -4.48
CA LYS A 78 -13.63 4.72 -3.44
C LYS A 78 -13.86 3.29 -3.87
N ILE A 79 -13.54 2.35 -3.00
CA ILE A 79 -13.69 0.92 -3.24
C ILE A 79 -14.70 0.38 -2.23
N SER A 80 -15.86 -0.09 -2.71
CA SER A 80 -16.91 -0.68 -1.86
C SER A 80 -16.69 -2.18 -1.70
N ILE A 81 -16.64 -2.65 -0.46
CA ILE A 81 -16.48 -4.05 -0.07
C ILE A 81 -17.53 -4.38 0.97
N GLY A 82 -18.69 -4.92 0.54
CA GLY A 82 -19.85 -5.07 1.41
C GLY A 82 -20.31 -3.71 1.92
N ASP A 83 -20.39 -3.57 3.25
CA ASP A 83 -20.79 -2.32 3.92
C ASP A 83 -19.61 -1.36 4.18
N ALA A 84 -18.38 -1.79 3.91
CA ALA A 84 -17.19 -0.97 4.06
C ALA A 84 -16.89 -0.20 2.77
N VAL A 85 -16.35 1.00 2.91
CA VAL A 85 -15.87 1.83 1.80
C VAL A 85 -14.45 2.28 2.11
N LEU A 86 -13.49 1.80 1.34
CA LEU A 86 -12.11 2.25 1.43
C LEU A 86 -11.87 3.42 0.48
N ARG A 87 -11.36 4.51 1.01
CA ARG A 87 -10.88 5.65 0.21
C ARG A 87 -9.40 5.49 -0.09
N VAL A 88 -9.02 5.69 -1.34
CA VAL A 88 -7.62 5.73 -1.78
C VAL A 88 -7.04 7.11 -1.45
N MET A 89 -5.97 7.15 -0.68
CA MET A 89 -5.14 8.34 -0.50
C MET A 89 -3.81 8.10 -1.21
N HIS A 90 -3.55 8.82 -2.30
CA HIS A 90 -2.26 8.76 -2.99
C HIS A 90 -1.18 9.36 -2.10
N THR A 91 -0.19 8.55 -1.72
CA THR A 91 0.91 8.88 -0.80
C THR A 91 2.26 8.53 -1.44
N PRO A 92 2.66 9.29 -2.50
CA PRO A 92 3.91 9.04 -3.18
C PRO A 92 5.12 9.32 -2.28
N GLY A 93 6.26 8.77 -2.65
CA GLY A 93 7.53 9.03 -2.00
C GLY A 93 8.36 7.78 -1.74
N HIS A 94 7.77 6.67 -1.28
CA HIS A 94 8.41 5.36 -1.28
C HIS A 94 8.43 4.79 -2.72
N THR A 95 7.28 4.83 -3.38
CA THR A 95 7.13 4.66 -4.83
C THR A 95 6.34 5.84 -5.40
N LYS A 96 6.28 5.96 -6.73
CA LYS A 96 5.47 6.98 -7.40
C LYS A 96 3.98 6.74 -7.22
N GLY A 97 3.55 5.48 -7.16
CA GLY A 97 2.16 5.06 -7.04
C GLY A 97 1.77 4.58 -5.65
N GLY A 98 2.57 4.85 -4.62
CA GLY A 98 2.24 4.49 -3.26
C GLY A 98 0.90 5.06 -2.80
N VAL A 99 0.07 4.23 -2.14
CA VAL A 99 -1.23 4.65 -1.59
C VAL A 99 -1.43 4.14 -0.18
N CYS A 100 -2.21 4.87 0.60
CA CYS A 100 -2.87 4.38 1.79
C CYS A 100 -4.35 4.10 1.46
N TYR A 101 -4.90 2.98 1.96
CA TYR A 101 -6.33 2.73 1.95
C TYR A 101 -6.92 3.09 3.29
N MET A 102 -7.98 3.89 3.29
CA MET A 102 -8.59 4.44 4.50
C MET A 102 -10.01 3.95 4.67
N ASP A 103 -10.31 3.31 5.78
CA ASP A 103 -11.67 3.13 6.28
C ASP A 103 -11.97 4.25 7.27
N GLU A 104 -12.77 5.22 6.84
CA GLU A 104 -13.11 6.39 7.67
C GLU A 104 -14.16 6.05 8.73
N LYS A 105 -14.97 4.99 8.52
CA LYS A 105 -15.96 4.50 9.46
C LYS A 105 -15.31 3.79 10.64
N ASP A 106 -14.47 2.81 10.34
CA ASP A 106 -13.83 1.96 11.37
C ASP A 106 -12.46 2.52 11.81
N LYS A 107 -12.10 3.71 11.30
CA LYS A 107 -10.85 4.41 11.64
C LYS A 107 -9.59 3.57 11.44
N LEU A 108 -9.49 2.96 10.26
CA LEU A 108 -8.35 2.16 9.84
C LEU A 108 -7.59 2.82 8.68
N ILE A 109 -6.26 2.71 8.69
CA ILE A 109 -5.38 3.09 7.58
C ILE A 109 -4.46 1.91 7.28
N PHE A 110 -4.54 1.38 6.07
CA PHE A 110 -3.54 0.45 5.53
C PHE A 110 -2.48 1.28 4.82
N SER A 111 -1.37 1.58 5.51
CA SER A 111 -0.42 2.59 5.06
C SER A 111 0.64 2.06 4.09
N GLY A 112 0.69 0.75 3.84
CA GLY A 112 1.78 0.15 3.07
C GLY A 112 3.14 0.64 3.60
N ASP A 113 3.99 1.10 2.69
CA ASP A 113 5.33 1.58 3.02
C ASP A 113 5.42 3.12 3.06
N THR A 114 4.32 3.79 3.42
CA THR A 114 4.32 5.23 3.66
C THR A 114 4.67 5.54 5.12
N LEU A 115 3.93 4.98 6.07
CA LEU A 115 4.07 5.23 7.51
C LEU A 115 4.22 3.91 8.27
N PHE A 116 5.26 3.78 9.06
CA PHE A 116 5.51 2.67 9.97
C PHE A 116 5.49 3.14 11.43
N CYS A 117 5.42 2.18 12.36
CA CYS A 117 5.58 2.46 13.79
C CYS A 117 6.96 3.12 14.04
N LEU A 118 6.96 4.39 14.44
CA LEU A 118 8.13 5.24 14.72
C LEU A 118 9.07 5.42 13.52
N SER A 119 8.62 5.13 12.30
CA SER A 119 9.43 5.22 11.08
C SER A 119 8.57 5.58 9.87
N ALA A 120 9.21 5.67 8.71
CA ALA A 120 8.57 5.89 7.42
C ALA A 120 9.30 5.08 6.34
N GLY A 121 8.68 4.93 5.19
CA GLY A 121 9.27 4.24 4.05
C GLY A 121 10.57 4.87 3.58
N ARG A 122 11.47 4.06 3.05
CA ARG A 122 12.70 4.55 2.42
C ARG A 122 12.37 5.19 1.07
N THR A 123 13.24 6.09 0.62
CA THR A 123 13.03 6.89 -0.58
C THR A 123 14.22 6.86 -1.55
N ASP A 124 15.17 5.97 -1.32
CA ASP A 124 16.42 5.84 -2.08
C ASP A 124 16.34 4.84 -3.23
N PHE A 125 15.23 4.12 -3.37
CA PHE A 125 14.97 3.26 -4.52
C PHE A 125 14.54 4.06 -5.76
N PRO A 126 14.69 3.51 -6.99
CA PRO A 126 14.22 4.13 -8.21
C PRO A 126 12.74 4.52 -8.14
N GLY A 127 12.46 5.79 -8.37
CA GLY A 127 11.11 6.35 -8.26
C GLY A 127 10.76 6.88 -6.87
N GLY A 128 11.64 6.70 -5.87
CA GLY A 128 11.49 7.28 -4.54
C GLY A 128 11.77 8.79 -4.51
N SER A 129 11.15 9.49 -3.56
CA SER A 129 11.27 10.94 -3.37
C SER A 129 11.04 11.30 -1.91
N THR A 130 12.08 11.77 -1.25
CA THR A 130 11.97 12.21 0.15
C THR A 130 10.99 13.37 0.30
N LYS A 131 11.01 14.31 -0.63
CA LYS A 131 10.09 15.46 -0.62
C LYS A 131 8.63 14.99 -0.66
N GLU A 132 8.30 14.12 -1.64
CA GLU A 132 6.93 13.61 -1.77
C GLU A 132 6.50 12.77 -0.56
N LEU A 133 7.43 11.97 0.02
CA LEU A 133 7.13 11.22 1.24
C LEU A 133 6.76 12.15 2.40
N PHE A 134 7.50 13.25 2.59
CA PHE A 134 7.18 14.22 3.64
C PHE A 134 5.82 14.90 3.39
N GLU A 135 5.50 15.25 2.15
CA GLU A 135 4.17 15.77 1.78
C GLU A 135 3.06 14.74 2.07
N SER A 136 3.31 13.46 1.78
CA SER A 136 2.39 12.36 2.08
C SER A 136 2.19 12.15 3.59
N LEU A 137 3.28 12.17 4.36
CA LEU A 137 3.22 12.09 5.83
C LEU A 137 2.47 13.28 6.44
N LYS A 138 2.64 14.48 5.87
CA LYS A 138 1.89 15.67 6.28
C LYS A 138 0.39 15.50 6.05
N ARG A 139 -0.01 14.96 4.88
CA ARG A 139 -1.43 14.64 4.61
C ARG A 139 -2.00 13.67 5.65
N LEU A 140 -1.24 12.64 6.04
CA LEU A 140 -1.65 11.71 7.09
C LEU A 140 -1.71 12.39 8.46
N ARG A 141 -0.70 13.20 8.82
CA ARG A 141 -0.66 13.93 10.08
C ARG A 141 -1.87 14.85 10.27
N ASP A 142 -2.27 15.52 9.20
CA ASP A 142 -3.33 16.53 9.22
C ASP A 142 -4.76 15.92 9.14
N LEU A 143 -4.91 14.59 9.10
CA LEU A 143 -6.21 13.92 9.16
C LEU A 143 -6.92 14.18 10.50
N PRO A 144 -8.25 14.37 10.49
CA PRO A 144 -9.00 14.60 11.73
C PRO A 144 -9.17 13.29 12.55
N GLY A 145 -8.93 13.37 13.85
CA GLY A 145 -9.11 12.24 14.78
C GLY A 145 -7.96 11.24 14.73
N ASP A 146 -8.14 10.14 15.45
CA ASP A 146 -7.18 9.03 15.48
C ASP A 146 -7.59 7.89 14.54
N TYR A 147 -6.61 7.14 14.07
CA TYR A 147 -6.75 5.96 13.22
C TYR A 147 -5.80 4.88 13.69
N THR A 148 -6.22 3.64 13.68
CA THR A 148 -5.31 2.50 13.70
C THR A 148 -4.58 2.43 12.37
N VAL A 149 -3.26 2.36 12.42
CA VAL A 149 -2.40 2.27 11.23
C VAL A 149 -1.85 0.87 11.10
N CYS A 150 -2.18 0.20 9.99
CA CYS A 150 -1.72 -1.13 9.62
C CYS A 150 -0.66 -0.97 8.52
N PRO A 151 0.63 -1.00 8.86
CA PRO A 151 1.71 -0.79 7.90
C PRO A 151 2.03 -2.05 7.09
N GLY A 152 2.77 -1.89 5.98
CA GLY A 152 3.29 -3.02 5.21
C GLY A 152 4.29 -3.87 5.98
N HIS A 153 5.09 -3.22 6.81
CA HIS A 153 6.09 -3.85 7.68
C HIS A 153 5.99 -3.38 9.12
N ASN A 154 6.56 -4.16 10.04
CA ASN A 154 6.56 -3.92 11.48
C ASN A 154 5.17 -4.10 12.11
N LYS A 155 4.96 -3.54 13.30
CA LYS A 155 3.73 -3.67 14.06
C LYS A 155 2.75 -2.53 13.76
N GLU A 156 1.50 -2.76 14.06
CA GLU A 156 0.46 -1.75 14.08
C GLU A 156 0.79 -0.61 15.06
N THR A 157 0.24 0.56 14.77
CA THR A 157 0.36 1.76 15.59
C THR A 157 -0.91 2.60 15.50
N THR A 158 -0.94 3.79 16.10
CA THR A 158 -2.02 4.75 15.89
C THR A 158 -1.48 6.07 15.36
N LEU A 159 -2.31 6.77 14.61
CA LEU A 159 -1.92 8.04 14.01
C LEU A 159 -1.57 9.09 15.08
N ASP A 160 -2.30 9.10 16.21
CA ASP A 160 -2.01 9.98 17.34
C ASP A 160 -0.68 9.66 18.04
N PHE A 161 -0.34 8.37 18.13
CA PHE A 161 0.97 7.97 18.65
C PHE A 161 2.08 8.44 17.72
N GLU A 162 1.92 8.26 16.41
CA GLU A 162 2.92 8.66 15.42
C GLU A 162 3.09 10.18 15.35
N ARG A 163 2.03 10.96 15.43
CA ARG A 163 2.08 12.43 15.51
C ARG A 163 2.97 12.91 16.66
N LYS A 164 2.91 12.23 17.80
CA LYS A 164 3.63 12.61 19.04
C LYS A 164 5.07 12.09 19.08
N ASN A 165 5.33 10.92 18.52
CA ASN A 165 6.55 10.17 18.76
C ASN A 165 7.41 9.92 17.52
N ASN A 166 6.81 9.89 16.31
CA ASN A 166 7.53 9.61 15.08
C ASN A 166 8.35 10.86 14.65
N ARG A 167 9.67 10.68 14.55
CA ARG A 167 10.58 11.77 14.18
C ARG A 167 10.25 12.41 12.82
N TYR A 168 9.77 11.61 11.87
CA TYR A 168 9.41 12.09 10.53
C TYR A 168 8.14 12.95 10.56
N MET A 169 7.14 12.59 11.36
CA MET A 169 5.92 13.38 11.51
C MET A 169 6.11 14.63 12.35
N ARG A 170 7.03 14.59 13.33
CA ARG A 170 7.35 15.76 14.19
C ARG A 170 8.19 16.81 13.47
N ALA A 171 8.89 16.44 12.41
CA ALA A 171 9.72 17.34 11.61
C ALA A 171 8.91 18.12 10.54
N LEU A 172 7.59 17.90 10.43
CA LEU A 172 6.72 18.48 9.40
C LEU A 172 6.15 19.84 9.84
#